data_e69f2d971e2c9fca12b148fb7a79c930
#
_entry.id   e69f2d971e2c9fca12b148fb7a79c930
#
_cell.length_a   1.000
_cell.length_b   1.000
_cell.length_c   1.000
_cell.angle_alpha   90.00
_cell.angle_beta   90.00
_cell.angle_gamma   90.00
#
_symmetry.space_group_name_H-M   'P 1'
#
loop_
_entity.id
_entity.type
_entity.pdbx_description
1 polymer ?
#
loop_
_entity_poly.entity_id
_entity_poly.type
_entity_poly.pdbx_seq_one_letter_code
_entity_poly.pdbx_strand_id
1 'polypeptide(L)'
;MTADMVWRDVKKRFKAFLGKGRGAAIAPQMNQVEKASSVITDRMIIDRFTSDADNTFLVSFPRTGSHWLRMLMELYFERPSLVRIFYYPNRQDYLTLHSHDLDLKIERRNVIYLYRTPVDTIFSQLYYHKEPVSSRQRIEHWTELYGRHLDKWLCKEAFTGKKTIVTYEGMRQDLVAEFARVAGHFERPLDRRRLDAVAGKISKDEVKRKTGHDPQVVQLEESYVDIRSRFRAEHERFVWDVLTRGRPYLGDYFETETFERK
;
A
#
# COMPACT_ATOMS: atom_id res chain seq x y z
N MET A 1 -16.30 15.34 1.90
CA MET A 1 -14.85 15.49 2.12
C MET A 1 -14.29 16.38 1.05
N THR A 2 -13.54 17.38 1.42
CA THR A 2 -12.94 18.27 0.45
C THR A 2 -11.69 17.63 -0.13
N ALA A 3 -11.49 17.73 -1.43
CA ALA A 3 -10.30 17.38 -2.19
C ALA A 3 -8.97 17.85 -1.51
N ASP A 4 -9.06 18.76 -0.56
CA ASP A 4 -7.92 19.28 0.23
C ASP A 4 -7.17 18.23 1.04
N MET A 5 -7.80 17.12 1.43
CA MET A 5 -7.13 16.11 2.26
C MET A 5 -6.30 15.12 1.44
N VAL A 6 -6.83 14.66 0.31
CA VAL A 6 -6.06 13.87 -0.65
C VAL A 6 -4.87 14.71 -1.14
N TRP A 7 -5.10 16.02 -1.33
CA TRP A 7 -4.12 16.99 -1.80
C TRP A 7 -3.06 17.35 -0.76
N ARG A 8 -3.38 17.37 0.54
CA ARG A 8 -2.37 17.55 1.60
C ARG A 8 -1.41 16.38 1.68
N ASP A 9 -1.88 15.16 1.52
CA ASP A 9 -1.02 13.97 1.51
C ASP A 9 -0.16 13.95 0.23
N VAL A 10 -0.72 14.29 -0.92
CA VAL A 10 0.01 14.47 -2.19
C VAL A 10 1.00 15.62 -2.10
N LYS A 11 0.63 16.80 -1.56
CA LYS A 11 1.54 17.96 -1.38
C LYS A 11 2.67 17.67 -0.40
N LYS A 12 2.40 16.98 0.70
CA LYS A 12 3.42 16.63 1.70
C LYS A 12 4.49 15.73 1.11
N ARG A 13 4.09 14.81 0.23
CA ARG A 13 5.00 13.93 -0.53
C ARG A 13 5.73 14.69 -1.62
N PHE A 14 5.07 15.64 -2.28
CA PHE A 14 5.66 16.46 -3.35
C PHE A 14 6.66 17.48 -2.82
N LYS A 15 6.42 18.08 -1.64
CA LYS A 15 7.38 19.00 -0.99
C LYS A 15 8.68 18.30 -0.57
N ALA A 16 8.61 17.02 -0.21
CA ALA A 16 9.80 16.20 0.02
C ALA A 16 10.57 15.91 -1.27
N PHE A 17 9.89 15.94 -2.42
CA PHE A 17 10.44 15.71 -3.75
C PHE A 17 11.17 16.91 -4.35
N LEU A 18 10.66 18.12 -4.16
CA LEU A 18 11.23 19.35 -4.75
C LEU A 18 12.41 19.96 -3.98
N GLY A 19 12.73 19.44 -2.81
CA GLY A 19 13.73 20.02 -1.91
C GLY A 19 15.20 19.80 -2.24
N LYS A 20 15.57 19.08 -3.32
CA LYS A 20 16.97 18.87 -3.69
C LYS A 20 17.15 18.81 -5.21
N GLY A 21 17.70 19.85 -5.79
CA GLY A 21 18.34 19.76 -7.09
C GLY A 21 18.23 20.99 -7.98
N ARG A 22 19.12 21.98 -7.79
CA ARG A 22 19.53 22.89 -8.86
C ARG A 22 20.72 22.28 -9.59
N GLY A 23 20.57 22.08 -10.89
CA GLY A 23 21.67 21.67 -11.76
C GLY A 23 21.17 21.45 -13.18
N ALA A 24 21.31 22.45 -14.03
CA ALA A 24 21.06 22.32 -15.46
C ALA A 24 22.16 21.44 -16.08
N ALA A 25 21.78 20.39 -16.81
CA ALA A 25 22.68 19.69 -17.72
C ALA A 25 21.88 19.12 -18.89
N ILE A 26 22.40 19.38 -20.04
CA ILE A 26 22.14 19.04 -21.43
C ILE A 26 21.61 17.60 -21.58
N ALA A 27 20.48 17.46 -22.29
CA ALA A 27 19.85 16.19 -22.61
C ALA A 27 20.60 15.44 -23.71
N PRO A 28 21.00 14.18 -23.51
CA PRO A 28 21.25 13.25 -24.60
C PRO A 28 19.93 12.57 -24.98
N GLN A 29 19.68 12.40 -26.28
CA GLN A 29 18.65 11.54 -26.82
C GLN A 29 18.89 10.11 -26.31
N MET A 30 18.13 9.71 -25.30
CA MET A 30 18.12 8.34 -24.80
C MET A 30 16.93 7.60 -25.41
N ASN A 31 17.25 6.48 -26.07
CA ASN A 31 16.33 5.39 -26.34
C ASN A 31 15.43 5.16 -25.12
N GLN A 32 14.15 4.81 -25.36
CA GLN A 32 13.12 4.63 -24.35
C GLN A 32 13.55 3.67 -23.23
N VAL A 33 14.40 4.15 -22.34
CA VAL A 33 14.63 3.49 -21.05
C VAL A 33 13.32 3.64 -20.28
N GLU A 34 12.73 2.52 -19.95
CA GLU A 34 11.49 2.43 -19.19
C GLU A 34 11.49 3.38 -17.99
N LYS A 35 10.70 4.44 -18.09
CA LYS A 35 10.65 5.49 -17.08
C LYS A 35 10.23 4.92 -15.72
N ALA A 36 10.80 5.47 -14.67
CA ALA A 36 10.21 5.39 -13.33
C ALA A 36 8.72 5.78 -13.39
N SER A 37 7.92 5.39 -12.38
CA SER A 37 6.49 5.68 -12.35
C SER A 37 6.18 7.14 -12.67
N SER A 38 5.12 7.38 -13.43
CA SER A 38 4.56 8.73 -13.66
C SER A 38 3.66 9.13 -12.50
N VAL A 39 3.62 10.42 -12.17
CA VAL A 39 2.73 10.96 -11.11
C VAL A 39 1.77 11.95 -11.74
N ILE A 40 0.47 11.71 -11.55
CA ILE A 40 -0.59 12.64 -11.94
C ILE A 40 -0.87 13.57 -10.77
N THR A 41 -0.76 14.86 -11.03
CA THR A 41 -1.02 15.93 -10.06
C THR A 41 -2.20 16.80 -10.46
N ASP A 42 -2.82 16.52 -11.62
CA ASP A 42 -3.99 17.24 -12.10
C ASP A 42 -5.16 17.01 -11.14
N ARG A 43 -5.56 18.09 -10.49
CA ARG A 43 -6.62 18.08 -9.48
C ARG A 43 -7.98 17.75 -10.10
N MET A 44 -8.26 18.23 -11.31
CA MET A 44 -9.54 17.99 -11.96
C MET A 44 -9.75 16.49 -12.24
N ILE A 45 -8.70 15.79 -12.66
CA ILE A 45 -8.75 14.36 -12.90
C ILE A 45 -8.98 13.61 -11.58
N ILE A 46 -8.24 14.00 -10.52
CA ILE A 46 -8.36 13.37 -9.21
C ILE A 46 -9.76 13.63 -8.61
N ASP A 47 -10.24 14.86 -8.67
CA ASP A 47 -11.55 15.25 -8.13
C ASP A 47 -12.69 14.54 -8.88
N ARG A 48 -12.61 14.46 -10.21
CA ARG A 48 -13.57 13.71 -11.03
C ARG A 48 -13.61 12.24 -10.64
N PHE A 49 -12.44 11.59 -10.45
CA PHE A 49 -12.38 10.20 -10.04
C PHE A 49 -12.93 9.99 -8.63
N THR A 50 -12.61 10.89 -7.71
CA THR A 50 -13.02 10.76 -6.29
C THR A 50 -14.48 11.09 -6.04
N SER A 51 -15.12 11.87 -6.93
CA SER A 51 -16.55 12.19 -6.84
C SER A 51 -17.45 11.08 -7.33
N ASP A 52 -16.95 10.15 -8.11
CA ASP A 52 -17.70 9.00 -8.60
C ASP A 52 -17.65 7.86 -7.56
N ALA A 53 -18.83 7.51 -7.06
CA ALA A 53 -18.99 6.51 -5.99
C ALA A 53 -18.68 5.07 -6.46
N ASP A 54 -18.74 4.81 -7.77
CA ASP A 54 -18.52 3.50 -8.36
C ASP A 54 -17.03 3.23 -8.60
N ASN A 55 -16.20 4.27 -8.55
CA ASN A 55 -14.76 4.13 -8.69
C ASN A 55 -14.15 3.40 -7.50
N THR A 56 -13.27 2.43 -7.81
CA THR A 56 -12.61 1.60 -6.80
C THR A 56 -11.44 2.32 -6.15
N PHE A 57 -11.44 2.33 -4.81
CA PHE A 57 -10.32 2.80 -4.01
C PHE A 57 -9.52 1.61 -3.49
N LEU A 58 -8.20 1.59 -3.74
CA LEU A 58 -7.30 0.73 -3.00
C LEU A 58 -6.89 1.43 -1.71
N VAL A 59 -7.45 0.99 -0.60
CA VAL A 59 -7.14 1.54 0.72
C VAL A 59 -6.16 0.63 1.44
N SER A 60 -5.15 1.22 2.05
CA SER A 60 -4.18 0.46 2.85
C SER A 60 -3.52 1.37 3.88
N PHE A 61 -3.16 0.81 5.03
CA PHE A 61 -2.22 1.50 5.91
C PHE A 61 -0.84 1.61 5.22
N PRO A 62 -0.01 2.63 5.54
CA PRO A 62 1.34 2.69 5.00
C PRO A 62 2.15 1.41 5.28
N ARG A 63 3.00 1.01 4.35
CA ARG A 63 3.95 -0.12 4.47
C ARG A 63 3.32 -1.52 4.43
N THR A 64 2.10 -1.65 3.97
CA THR A 64 1.41 -2.94 3.81
C THR A 64 1.62 -3.62 2.45
N GLY A 65 2.49 -3.09 1.58
CA GLY A 65 2.80 -3.71 0.28
C GLY A 65 1.94 -3.20 -0.89
N SER A 66 1.29 -2.05 -0.75
CA SER A 66 0.39 -1.49 -1.77
C SER A 66 1.03 -1.29 -3.15
N HIS A 67 2.35 -1.02 -3.23
CA HIS A 67 3.02 -0.90 -4.52
C HIS A 67 3.02 -2.23 -5.29
N TRP A 68 3.29 -3.34 -4.61
CA TRP A 68 3.28 -4.66 -5.24
C TRP A 68 1.89 -5.00 -5.79
N LEU A 69 0.84 -4.87 -4.97
CA LEU A 69 -0.53 -5.12 -5.42
C LEU A 69 -0.93 -4.21 -6.59
N ARG A 70 -0.61 -2.91 -6.53
CA ARG A 70 -0.93 -1.97 -7.60
C ARG A 70 -0.24 -2.31 -8.92
N MET A 71 1.04 -2.69 -8.86
CA MET A 71 1.79 -3.10 -10.05
C MET A 71 1.20 -4.37 -10.68
N LEU A 72 0.81 -5.37 -9.84
CA LEU A 72 0.09 -6.55 -10.31
C LEU A 72 -1.22 -6.18 -10.98
N MET A 73 -2.02 -5.32 -10.34
CA MET A 73 -3.30 -4.87 -10.89
C MET A 73 -3.13 -4.13 -12.21
N GLU A 74 -2.18 -3.19 -12.29
CA GLU A 74 -1.93 -2.44 -13.53
C GLU A 74 -1.57 -3.37 -14.68
N LEU A 75 -0.64 -4.32 -14.49
CA LEU A 75 -0.24 -5.27 -15.54
C LEU A 75 -1.35 -6.26 -15.88
N TYR A 76 -2.08 -6.74 -14.88
CA TYR A 76 -3.13 -7.73 -15.11
C TYR A 76 -4.34 -7.14 -15.83
N PHE A 77 -4.82 -5.96 -15.42
CA PHE A 77 -5.97 -5.30 -16.03
C PHE A 77 -5.62 -4.38 -17.21
N GLU A 78 -4.33 -4.13 -17.45
CA GLU A 78 -3.82 -3.19 -18.47
C GLU A 78 -4.38 -1.78 -18.30
N ARG A 79 -4.65 -1.38 -17.07
CA ARG A 79 -5.21 -0.08 -16.70
C ARG A 79 -4.40 0.55 -15.57
N PRO A 80 -4.09 1.86 -15.67
CA PRO A 80 -3.27 2.52 -14.66
C PRO A 80 -4.00 2.73 -13.34
N SER A 81 -3.22 2.80 -12.26
CA SER A 81 -3.69 3.36 -10.99
C SER A 81 -3.57 4.88 -11.03
N LEU A 82 -4.62 5.61 -10.65
CA LEU A 82 -4.57 7.07 -10.59
C LEU A 82 -3.55 7.53 -9.52
N VAL A 83 -2.98 8.70 -9.72
CA VAL A 83 -1.94 9.39 -8.95
C VAL A 83 -0.54 8.86 -9.25
N ARG A 84 -0.24 7.60 -9.05
CA ARG A 84 1.05 7.01 -9.43
C ARG A 84 0.81 5.86 -10.39
N ILE A 85 1.29 6.01 -11.60
CA ILE A 85 1.18 5.05 -12.69
C ILE A 85 2.52 4.35 -12.87
N PHE A 86 2.52 3.01 -12.92
CA PHE A 86 3.75 2.24 -13.07
C PHE A 86 4.03 1.83 -14.51
N TYR A 87 3.00 1.48 -15.30
CA TYR A 87 3.19 0.85 -16.61
C TYR A 87 2.44 1.54 -17.76
N TYR A 88 1.31 2.19 -17.53
CA TYR A 88 0.45 2.73 -18.60
C TYR A 88 0.26 4.24 -18.50
N PRO A 89 1.34 5.07 -18.67
CA PRO A 89 1.29 6.52 -18.42
C PRO A 89 0.41 7.29 -19.42
N ASN A 90 0.13 6.71 -20.58
CA ASN A 90 -0.64 7.37 -21.65
C ASN A 90 -2.13 7.01 -21.62
N ARG A 91 -2.57 6.17 -20.66
CA ARG A 91 -3.98 5.79 -20.50
C ARG A 91 -4.65 6.65 -19.45
N GLN A 92 -5.94 6.94 -19.67
CA GLN A 92 -6.75 7.75 -18.75
C GLN A 92 -7.95 6.99 -18.16
N ASP A 93 -8.11 5.72 -18.51
CA ASP A 93 -9.12 4.82 -17.97
C ASP A 93 -8.63 4.18 -16.66
N TYR A 94 -8.52 4.99 -15.63
CA TYR A 94 -7.94 4.57 -14.35
C TYR A 94 -8.72 3.43 -13.69
N LEU A 95 -7.99 2.41 -13.21
CA LEU A 95 -8.57 1.25 -12.53
C LEU A 95 -8.92 1.56 -11.08
N THR A 96 -8.00 2.21 -10.36
CA THR A 96 -8.13 2.50 -8.93
C THR A 96 -7.42 3.79 -8.57
N LEU A 97 -7.81 4.36 -7.41
CA LEU A 97 -7.01 5.35 -6.72
C LEU A 97 -6.52 4.75 -5.39
N HIS A 98 -5.19 4.77 -5.17
CA HIS A 98 -4.63 4.34 -3.90
C HIS A 98 -4.60 5.47 -2.89
N SER A 99 -5.11 5.19 -1.68
CA SER A 99 -5.08 6.09 -0.55
C SER A 99 -4.74 5.36 0.75
N HIS A 100 -4.14 6.08 1.69
CA HIS A 100 -3.95 5.56 3.04
C HIS A 100 -5.11 5.89 3.97
N ASP A 101 -5.94 6.85 3.63
CA ASP A 101 -7.12 7.28 4.37
C ASP A 101 -6.94 7.24 5.91
N LEU A 102 -5.84 7.88 6.38
CA LEU A 102 -5.52 7.98 7.80
C LEU A 102 -6.51 8.88 8.56
N ASP A 103 -7.27 9.70 7.85
CA ASP A 103 -8.48 10.31 8.40
C ASP A 103 -9.61 9.29 8.42
N LEU A 104 -9.91 8.83 9.60
CA LEU A 104 -10.90 7.78 9.82
C LEU A 104 -12.36 8.25 9.63
N LYS A 105 -12.60 9.50 9.28
CA LYS A 105 -13.95 10.02 8.93
C LYS A 105 -14.27 9.82 7.45
N ILE A 106 -13.28 9.50 6.61
CA ILE A 106 -13.47 9.31 5.18
C ILE A 106 -14.32 8.07 4.92
N GLU A 107 -15.31 8.20 4.07
CA GLU A 107 -16.13 7.10 3.56
C GLU A 107 -15.73 6.78 2.12
N ARG A 108 -15.75 5.48 1.77
CA ARG A 108 -15.53 5.00 0.41
C ARG A 108 -16.53 3.90 0.11
N ARG A 109 -17.30 4.02 -0.95
CA ARG A 109 -18.31 3.02 -1.30
C ARG A 109 -17.72 1.75 -1.90
N ASN A 110 -16.65 1.87 -2.67
CA ASN A 110 -16.08 0.76 -3.43
C ASN A 110 -14.59 0.62 -3.09
N VAL A 111 -14.22 -0.43 -2.33
CA VAL A 111 -12.91 -0.55 -1.69
C VAL A 111 -12.29 -1.93 -1.88
N ILE A 112 -11.04 -1.94 -2.31
CA ILE A 112 -10.12 -3.04 -2.04
C ILE A 112 -9.27 -2.63 -0.85
N TYR A 113 -9.36 -3.37 0.25
CA TYR A 113 -8.59 -3.09 1.46
C TYR A 113 -7.42 -4.05 1.60
N LEU A 114 -6.21 -3.51 1.58
CA LEU A 114 -4.99 -4.28 1.78
C LEU A 114 -4.43 -4.04 3.18
N TYR A 115 -4.23 -5.12 3.93
CA TYR A 115 -3.56 -5.08 5.23
C TYR A 115 -2.42 -6.10 5.34
N ARG A 116 -1.67 -6.02 6.42
CA ARG A 116 -0.47 -6.82 6.70
C ARG A 116 -0.33 -7.04 8.19
N THR A 117 0.44 -8.05 8.62
CA THR A 117 0.78 -8.29 10.03
C THR A 117 1.22 -7.01 10.74
N PRO A 118 0.69 -6.75 11.95
CA PRO A 118 0.95 -5.51 12.68
C PRO A 118 2.43 -5.28 12.96
N VAL A 119 3.12 -6.29 13.47
CA VAL A 119 4.54 -6.18 13.88
C VAL A 119 5.41 -5.71 12.72
N ASP A 120 5.26 -6.34 11.56
CA ASP A 120 6.04 -5.99 10.37
C ASP A 120 5.65 -4.64 9.77
N THR A 121 4.37 -4.28 9.86
CA THR A 121 3.86 -2.99 9.41
C THR A 121 4.44 -1.85 10.26
N ILE A 122 4.37 -1.98 11.58
CA ILE A 122 4.87 -0.97 12.53
C ILE A 122 6.39 -0.83 12.43
N PHE A 123 7.13 -1.94 12.40
CA PHE A 123 8.57 -1.91 12.16
C PHE A 123 8.91 -1.15 10.86
N SER A 124 8.28 -1.53 9.76
CA SER A 124 8.54 -0.91 8.45
C SER A 124 8.15 0.57 8.43
N GLN A 125 7.15 0.98 9.20
CA GLN A 125 6.73 2.38 9.32
C GLN A 125 7.74 3.22 10.09
N LEU A 126 8.21 2.72 11.25
CA LEU A 126 9.26 3.37 12.04
C LEU A 126 10.55 3.52 11.23
N TYR A 127 10.99 2.43 10.61
CA TYR A 127 12.20 2.41 9.80
C TYR A 127 12.13 3.38 8.63
N TYR A 128 11.00 3.44 7.94
CA TYR A 128 10.76 4.36 6.84
C TYR A 128 10.87 5.83 7.27
N HIS A 129 10.34 6.18 8.43
CA HIS A 129 10.40 7.54 8.97
C HIS A 129 11.72 7.85 9.67
N LYS A 130 12.66 6.90 9.74
CA LYS A 130 13.91 7.01 10.50
C LYS A 130 13.67 7.32 11.98
N GLU A 131 12.57 6.78 12.51
CA GLU A 131 12.24 6.86 13.92
C GLU A 131 12.94 5.76 14.70
N PRO A 132 13.28 5.98 15.99
CA PRO A 132 13.90 4.94 16.79
C PRO A 132 12.96 3.73 16.94
N VAL A 133 13.39 2.58 16.41
CA VAL A 133 12.59 1.33 16.46
C VAL A 133 12.43 0.78 17.88
N SER A 134 13.25 1.23 18.84
CA SER A 134 13.16 0.90 20.27
C SER A 134 12.23 1.82 21.06
N SER A 135 11.72 2.91 20.47
CA SER A 135 10.87 3.88 21.17
C SER A 135 9.46 3.32 21.39
N ARG A 136 9.15 2.90 22.60
CA ARG A 136 7.82 2.42 22.98
C ARG A 136 6.71 3.43 22.65
N GLN A 137 6.94 4.71 22.89
CA GLN A 137 5.97 5.76 22.56
C GLN A 137 5.65 5.80 21.07
N ARG A 138 6.65 5.65 20.20
CA ARG A 138 6.45 5.66 18.74
C ARG A 138 5.80 4.37 18.26
N ILE A 139 6.19 3.24 18.82
CA ILE A 139 5.55 1.94 18.56
C ILE A 139 4.07 2.01 18.93
N GLU A 140 3.75 2.48 20.14
CA GLU A 140 2.36 2.63 20.59
C GLU A 140 1.56 3.55 19.68
N HIS A 141 2.09 4.72 19.34
CA HIS A 141 1.44 5.68 18.45
C HIS A 141 1.03 5.06 17.10
N TRP A 142 1.99 4.42 16.41
CA TRP A 142 1.72 3.81 15.12
C TRP A 142 0.82 2.58 15.23
N THR A 143 0.96 1.80 16.29
CA THR A 143 0.12 0.62 16.52
C THR A 143 -1.32 1.02 16.79
N GLU A 144 -1.55 2.03 17.62
CA GLU A 144 -2.90 2.54 17.90
C GLU A 144 -3.56 3.11 16.65
N LEU A 145 -2.81 3.87 15.84
CA LEU A 145 -3.32 4.39 14.57
C LEU A 145 -3.67 3.25 13.60
N TYR A 146 -2.81 2.23 13.53
CA TYR A 146 -3.06 1.07 12.70
C TYR A 146 -4.25 0.25 13.19
N GLY A 147 -4.37 0.03 14.51
CA GLY A 147 -5.50 -0.66 15.10
C GLY A 147 -6.84 0.00 14.77
N ARG A 148 -6.91 1.33 14.88
CA ARG A 148 -8.10 2.09 14.48
C ARG A 148 -8.39 2.01 12.98
N HIS A 149 -7.34 1.94 12.16
CA HIS A 149 -7.48 1.80 10.71
C HIS A 149 -8.00 0.40 10.33
N LEU A 150 -7.47 -0.65 10.97
CA LEU A 150 -7.98 -2.02 10.83
C LEU A 150 -9.43 -2.12 11.29
N ASP A 151 -9.75 -1.62 12.48
CA ASP A 151 -11.12 -1.61 13.00
C ASP A 151 -12.10 -1.00 12.01
N LYS A 152 -11.75 0.14 11.44
CA LYS A 152 -12.60 0.79 10.43
C LYS A 152 -12.78 -0.05 9.17
N TRP A 153 -11.67 -0.47 8.56
CA TRP A 153 -11.72 -1.02 7.21
C TRP A 153 -11.95 -2.54 7.16
N LEU A 154 -11.58 -3.28 8.21
CA LEU A 154 -11.91 -4.71 8.31
C LEU A 154 -13.31 -4.93 8.89
N CYS A 155 -13.61 -4.29 10.04
CA CYS A 155 -14.70 -4.71 10.89
C CYS A 155 -15.98 -3.89 10.66
N LYS A 156 -15.87 -2.58 10.30
CA LYS A 156 -17.04 -1.72 10.12
C LYS A 156 -17.48 -1.72 8.68
N GLU A 157 -18.73 -2.09 8.45
CA GLU A 157 -19.30 -2.12 7.09
C GLU A 157 -20.01 -0.83 6.69
N ALA A 158 -20.35 0.01 7.67
CA ALA A 158 -21.11 1.25 7.45
C ALA A 158 -20.42 2.26 6.51
N PHE A 159 -19.12 2.09 6.24
CA PHE A 159 -18.33 3.01 5.41
C PHE A 159 -18.14 2.54 3.97
N THR A 160 -18.63 1.34 3.62
CA THR A 160 -18.41 0.76 2.29
C THR A 160 -19.67 0.05 1.79
N GLY A 161 -19.98 0.19 0.49
CA GLY A 161 -21.01 -0.59 -0.18
C GLY A 161 -20.45 -1.91 -0.76
N LYS A 162 -19.26 -1.85 -1.37
CA LYS A 162 -18.53 -3.01 -1.90
C LYS A 162 -17.13 -3.04 -1.32
N LYS A 163 -16.78 -4.11 -0.64
CA LYS A 163 -15.47 -4.27 0.00
C LYS A 163 -14.85 -5.62 -0.33
N THR A 164 -13.61 -5.61 -0.78
CA THR A 164 -12.78 -6.80 -0.95
C THR A 164 -11.55 -6.68 -0.07
N ILE A 165 -11.31 -7.69 0.74
CA ILE A 165 -10.17 -7.75 1.66
C ILE A 165 -9.06 -8.59 1.02
N VAL A 166 -7.84 -8.06 1.07
CA VAL A 166 -6.60 -8.68 0.56
C VAL A 166 -5.54 -8.58 1.64
N THR A 167 -4.77 -9.64 1.85
CA THR A 167 -3.68 -9.65 2.81
C THR A 167 -2.33 -9.70 2.12
N TYR A 168 -1.34 -9.01 2.67
CA TYR A 168 0.03 -9.09 2.16
C TYR A 168 0.60 -10.49 2.28
N GLU A 169 0.33 -11.13 3.40
CA GLU A 169 0.76 -12.50 3.71
C GLU A 169 0.10 -13.50 2.75
N GLY A 170 -1.20 -13.38 2.53
CA GLY A 170 -1.92 -14.21 1.57
C GLY A 170 -1.38 -14.06 0.15
N MET A 171 -1.08 -12.82 -0.29
CA MET A 171 -0.41 -12.62 -1.58
C MET A 171 0.96 -13.30 -1.67
N ARG A 172 1.67 -13.47 -0.56
CA ARG A 172 2.96 -14.18 -0.54
C ARG A 172 2.81 -15.68 -0.50
N GLN A 173 1.78 -16.18 0.16
CA GLN A 173 1.52 -17.61 0.37
C GLN A 173 0.76 -18.22 -0.80
N ASP A 174 -0.33 -17.59 -1.21
CA ASP A 174 -1.17 -18.01 -2.35
C ASP A 174 -1.66 -16.78 -3.13
N LEU A 175 -0.81 -16.31 -4.03
CA LEU A 175 -1.13 -15.16 -4.88
C LEU A 175 -2.38 -15.42 -5.74
N VAL A 176 -2.61 -16.66 -6.14
CA VAL A 176 -3.76 -17.04 -7.00
C VAL A 176 -5.05 -16.83 -6.24
N ALA A 177 -5.16 -17.34 -5.02
CA ALA A 177 -6.35 -17.18 -4.19
C ALA A 177 -6.62 -15.70 -3.84
N GLU A 178 -5.58 -14.97 -3.41
CA GLU A 178 -5.74 -13.55 -3.07
C GLU A 178 -6.09 -12.69 -4.29
N PHE A 179 -5.45 -12.93 -5.42
CA PHE A 179 -5.73 -12.15 -6.63
C PHE A 179 -7.06 -12.53 -7.28
N ALA A 180 -7.58 -13.75 -7.05
CA ALA A 180 -8.94 -14.13 -7.45
C ALA A 180 -9.98 -13.22 -6.77
N ARG A 181 -9.77 -12.83 -5.52
CA ARG A 181 -10.64 -11.86 -4.82
C ARG A 181 -10.60 -10.50 -5.49
N VAL A 182 -9.40 -10.06 -5.91
CA VAL A 182 -9.21 -8.79 -6.64
C VAL A 182 -9.91 -8.84 -8.00
N ALA A 183 -9.75 -9.94 -8.76
CA ALA A 183 -10.43 -10.12 -10.04
C ALA A 183 -11.96 -10.13 -9.88
N GLY A 184 -12.45 -10.83 -8.85
CA GLY A 184 -13.87 -10.87 -8.49
C GLY A 184 -14.43 -9.52 -8.09
N HIS A 185 -13.63 -8.64 -7.47
CA HIS A 185 -14.02 -7.26 -7.19
C HIS A 185 -14.37 -6.49 -8.47
N PHE A 186 -13.69 -6.75 -9.56
CA PHE A 186 -13.96 -6.18 -10.88
C PHE A 186 -14.89 -7.06 -11.74
N GLU A 187 -15.56 -8.04 -11.14
CA GLU A 187 -16.52 -8.95 -11.81
C GLU A 187 -15.88 -9.70 -12.99
N ARG A 188 -14.61 -10.05 -12.86
CA ARG A 188 -13.86 -10.78 -13.86
C ARG A 188 -13.39 -12.13 -13.33
N PRO A 189 -13.51 -13.21 -14.12
CA PRO A 189 -12.87 -14.46 -13.78
C PRO A 189 -11.35 -14.30 -13.78
N LEU A 190 -10.67 -15.01 -12.88
CA LEU A 190 -9.22 -15.01 -12.84
C LEU A 190 -8.64 -15.79 -14.02
N ASP A 191 -7.83 -15.13 -14.83
CA ASP A 191 -6.94 -15.80 -15.78
C ASP A 191 -5.59 -16.10 -15.09
N ARG A 192 -5.41 -17.35 -14.68
CA ARG A 192 -4.21 -17.80 -13.98
C ARG A 192 -2.95 -17.64 -14.81
N ARG A 193 -2.99 -17.97 -16.11
CA ARG A 193 -1.82 -17.86 -17.00
C ARG A 193 -1.35 -16.40 -17.08
N ARG A 194 -2.31 -15.50 -17.20
CA ARG A 194 -2.03 -14.06 -17.21
C ARG A 194 -1.44 -13.60 -15.87
N LEU A 195 -2.00 -14.03 -14.75
CA LEU A 195 -1.48 -13.71 -13.43
C LEU A 195 -0.04 -14.18 -13.27
N ASP A 196 0.28 -15.41 -13.61
CA ASP A 196 1.63 -15.98 -13.53
C ASP A 196 2.61 -15.17 -14.40
N ALA A 197 2.20 -14.81 -15.62
CA ALA A 197 3.02 -14.03 -16.54
C ALA A 197 3.32 -12.60 -16.02
N VAL A 198 2.37 -11.94 -15.36
CA VAL A 198 2.57 -10.59 -14.79
C VAL A 198 3.31 -10.65 -13.46
N ALA A 199 3.05 -11.64 -12.63
CA ALA A 199 3.73 -11.83 -11.35
C ALA A 199 5.24 -12.05 -11.55
N GLY A 200 5.63 -12.83 -12.56
CA GLY A 200 7.02 -13.04 -12.92
C GLY A 200 7.78 -11.78 -13.34
N LYS A 201 7.07 -10.70 -13.73
CA LYS A 201 7.67 -9.41 -14.08
C LYS A 201 7.92 -8.50 -12.87
N ILE A 202 7.35 -8.81 -11.71
CA ILE A 202 7.37 -7.92 -10.55
C ILE A 202 8.26 -8.50 -9.44
N SER A 203 9.56 -8.38 -9.63
CA SER A 203 10.54 -8.66 -8.57
C SER A 203 10.63 -7.51 -7.56
N LYS A 204 11.33 -7.73 -6.44
CA LYS A 204 11.67 -6.66 -5.50
C LYS A 204 12.45 -5.53 -6.17
N ASP A 205 13.36 -5.88 -7.09
CA ASP A 205 14.16 -4.91 -7.84
C ASP A 205 13.29 -4.09 -8.79
N GLU A 206 12.30 -4.71 -9.43
CA GLU A 206 11.33 -4.00 -10.26
C GLU A 206 10.49 -3.01 -9.43
N VAL A 207 10.01 -3.42 -8.25
CA VAL A 207 9.32 -2.50 -7.33
C VAL A 207 10.24 -1.35 -6.94
N LYS A 208 11.51 -1.63 -6.61
CA LYS A 208 12.50 -0.60 -6.28
C LYS A 208 12.74 0.33 -7.47
N ARG A 209 12.92 -0.22 -8.66
CA ARG A 209 13.14 0.54 -9.90
C ARG A 209 11.97 1.47 -10.22
N LYS A 210 10.74 0.95 -10.18
CA LYS A 210 9.52 1.72 -10.46
C LYS A 210 9.18 2.75 -9.38
N THR A 211 9.65 2.55 -8.17
CA THR A 211 9.48 3.46 -7.03
C THR A 211 10.73 4.26 -6.71
N GLY A 212 11.69 4.34 -7.63
CA GLY A 212 13.07 4.81 -7.45
C GLY A 212 13.29 6.20 -6.82
N HIS A 213 12.22 6.97 -6.65
CA HIS A 213 12.25 8.21 -5.86
C HIS A 213 12.03 7.96 -4.35
N ASP A 214 11.80 6.71 -3.97
CA ASP A 214 11.63 6.31 -2.58
C ASP A 214 12.53 5.09 -2.31
N PRO A 215 13.83 5.31 -2.05
CA PRO A 215 14.82 4.25 -1.86
C PRO A 215 14.50 3.34 -0.67
N GLN A 216 13.59 3.76 0.21
CA GLN A 216 13.20 2.99 1.40
C GLN A 216 11.97 2.10 1.16
N VAL A 217 11.38 2.09 -0.04
CA VAL A 217 10.22 1.24 -0.36
C VAL A 217 10.56 -0.23 -0.25
N VAL A 218 11.75 -0.61 -0.74
CA VAL A 218 12.25 -1.99 -0.67
C VAL A 218 13.62 -1.97 0.02
N GLN A 219 13.70 -2.61 1.18
CA GLN A 219 14.96 -2.79 1.91
C GLN A 219 15.57 -4.13 1.56
N LEU A 220 16.80 -4.11 1.03
CA LEU A 220 17.55 -5.29 0.63
C LEU A 220 18.79 -5.49 1.50
N GLU A 221 19.08 -4.56 2.41
CA GLU A 221 20.27 -4.59 3.26
C GLU A 221 20.15 -5.66 4.34
N GLU A 222 21.22 -6.39 4.57
CA GLU A 222 21.31 -7.43 5.60
C GLU A 222 20.99 -6.86 7.00
N SER A 223 21.50 -5.68 7.30
CA SER A 223 21.24 -4.97 8.54
C SER A 223 19.74 -4.73 8.80
N TYR A 224 18.93 -4.52 7.74
CA TYR A 224 17.49 -4.38 7.87
C TYR A 224 16.83 -5.66 8.39
N VAL A 225 17.27 -6.82 7.92
CA VAL A 225 16.75 -8.13 8.33
C VAL A 225 17.03 -8.37 9.81
N ASP A 226 18.25 -8.07 10.26
CA ASP A 226 18.67 -8.24 11.66
C ASP A 226 17.93 -7.29 12.60
N ILE A 227 17.81 -6.01 12.22
CA ILE A 227 17.06 -5.02 13.01
C ILE A 227 15.59 -5.43 13.11
N ARG A 228 14.99 -5.92 12.02
CA ARG A 228 13.61 -6.40 12.01
C ARG A 228 13.41 -7.62 12.93
N SER A 229 14.35 -8.56 12.91
CA SER A 229 14.30 -9.76 13.75
C SER A 229 14.39 -9.41 15.23
N ARG A 230 15.30 -8.49 15.61
CA ARG A 230 15.39 -7.96 16.97
C ARG A 230 14.12 -7.21 17.38
N PHE A 231 13.62 -6.32 16.52
CA PHE A 231 12.36 -5.61 16.80
C PHE A 231 11.22 -6.58 17.10
N ARG A 232 11.09 -7.65 16.30
CA ARG A 232 10.07 -8.67 16.52
C ARG A 232 10.26 -9.33 17.87
N ALA A 233 11.46 -9.81 18.19
CA ALA A 233 11.76 -10.48 19.45
C ALA A 233 11.47 -9.60 20.67
N GLU A 234 11.75 -8.30 20.60
CA GLU A 234 11.63 -7.36 21.73
C GLU A 234 10.23 -6.75 21.88
N HIS A 235 9.50 -6.56 20.77
CA HIS A 235 8.31 -5.72 20.76
C HIS A 235 7.03 -6.40 20.24
N GLU A 236 7.08 -7.64 19.73
CA GLU A 236 5.91 -8.31 19.17
C GLU A 236 4.74 -8.35 20.15
N ARG A 237 4.98 -8.81 21.38
CA ARG A 237 3.95 -8.84 22.42
C ARG A 237 3.37 -7.46 22.70
N PHE A 238 4.23 -6.45 22.82
CA PHE A 238 3.78 -5.08 23.06
C PHE A 238 2.91 -4.52 21.92
N VAL A 239 3.29 -4.80 20.68
CA VAL A 239 2.48 -4.40 19.50
C VAL A 239 1.11 -5.06 19.56
N TRP A 240 1.03 -6.35 19.87
CA TRP A 240 -0.25 -7.06 20.01
C TRP A 240 -1.09 -6.54 21.16
N ASP A 241 -0.52 -6.31 22.34
CA ASP A 241 -1.20 -5.76 23.50
C ASP A 241 -1.81 -4.38 23.22
N VAL A 242 -1.09 -3.53 22.48
CA VAL A 242 -1.60 -2.21 22.07
C VAL A 242 -2.68 -2.34 21.01
N LEU A 243 -2.47 -3.17 19.99
CA LEU A 243 -3.41 -3.36 18.88
C LEU A 243 -4.78 -3.82 19.36
N THR A 244 -4.77 -4.82 20.26
CA THR A 244 -6.00 -5.48 20.76
C THR A 244 -6.64 -4.76 21.94
N ARG A 245 -6.00 -3.72 22.49
CA ARG A 245 -6.54 -2.92 23.57
C ARG A 245 -7.87 -2.27 23.16
N GLY A 246 -8.98 -2.73 23.74
CA GLY A 246 -10.34 -2.30 23.36
C GLY A 246 -10.85 -2.84 22.02
N ARG A 247 -10.06 -3.69 21.33
CA ARG A 247 -10.38 -4.29 20.03
C ARG A 247 -9.90 -5.76 19.98
N PRO A 248 -10.27 -6.62 20.97
CA PRO A 248 -9.73 -7.99 21.05
C PRO A 248 -10.02 -8.82 19.78
N TYR A 249 -11.15 -8.56 19.12
CA TYR A 249 -11.56 -9.20 17.86
C TYR A 249 -10.56 -8.98 16.70
N LEU A 250 -9.67 -8.00 16.77
CA LEU A 250 -8.65 -7.82 15.74
C LEU A 250 -7.63 -8.97 15.72
N GLY A 251 -7.45 -9.68 16.85
CA GLY A 251 -6.61 -10.86 16.91
C GLY A 251 -7.03 -11.93 15.92
N ASP A 252 -8.33 -12.17 15.81
CA ASP A 252 -8.94 -13.25 15.00
C ASP A 252 -8.55 -13.17 13.50
N TYR A 253 -8.30 -11.95 12.99
CA TYR A 253 -7.88 -11.74 11.60
C TYR A 253 -6.44 -12.18 11.31
N PHE A 254 -5.66 -12.50 12.35
CA PHE A 254 -4.25 -12.84 12.23
C PHE A 254 -3.90 -14.21 12.87
N GLU A 255 -4.87 -14.91 13.46
CA GLU A 255 -4.65 -16.18 14.17
C GLU A 255 -4.18 -17.33 13.28
N THR A 256 -4.56 -17.32 12.00
CA THR A 256 -4.14 -18.34 11.04
C THR A 256 -2.63 -18.39 10.81
N GLU A 257 -1.89 -17.34 11.19
CA GLU A 257 -0.43 -17.28 11.00
C GLU A 257 0.37 -17.78 12.21
N THR A 258 -0.26 -17.88 13.38
CA THR A 258 0.43 -18.25 14.64
C THR A 258 0.49 -19.76 14.88
N PHE A 259 -0.33 -20.58 14.20
CA PHE A 259 -0.42 -22.02 14.44
C PHE A 259 0.64 -22.87 13.73
N GLU A 260 1.36 -22.36 12.75
CA GLU A 260 2.41 -23.13 12.06
C GLU A 260 3.83 -22.94 12.63
N ARG A 261 3.96 -22.32 13.81
CA ARG A 261 5.27 -22.04 14.45
C ARG A 261 5.43 -22.71 15.81
N LYS A 262 4.91 -23.93 15.97
CA LYS A 262 5.29 -24.78 17.09
C LYS A 262 5.98 -26.04 16.60
#